data_f97ee0d9783dd885e75d61a3bc94f70b
#
_entry.id   f97ee0d9783dd885e75d61a3bc94f70b
#
_cell.length_a   1.000
_cell.length_b   1.000
_cell.length_c   1.000
_cell.angle_alpha   90.00
_cell.angle_beta   90.00
_cell.angle_gamma   90.00
#
_symmetry.space_group_name_H-M   'P 1'
#
loop_
_entity.id
_entity.type
_entity.pdbx_description
1 polymer ?
#
loop_
_entity_poly.entity_id
_entity_poly.type
_entity_poly.pdbx_seq_one_letter_code
_entity_poly.pdbx_strand_id
1 'polypeptide(L)' 'RVIPAADLFEETLSFAAEVAERSPLILKILKRTVNDGMNMTLQAALSHEKAMASLVFDALDAHEGCEAFLEKRQANFTGK' A
#
# COMPACT_ATOMS: atom_id res chain seq x y z
N ARG A 1 16.11 -1.29 -6.34
CA ARG A 1 16.74 -2.32 -7.17
C ARG A 1 17.57 -1.69 -8.29
N VAL A 2 18.65 -2.34 -8.65
CA VAL A 2 19.43 -2.01 -9.85
C VAL A 2 19.30 -3.19 -10.80
N ILE A 3 18.82 -2.93 -12.01
CA ILE A 3 18.49 -3.99 -12.99
C ILE A 3 19.22 -3.67 -14.30
N PRO A 4 19.81 -4.68 -14.99
CA PRO A 4 20.38 -4.47 -16.32
C PRO A 4 19.33 -3.90 -17.28
N ALA A 5 19.77 -2.99 -18.16
CA ALA A 5 18.85 -2.30 -19.08
C ALA A 5 18.03 -3.26 -19.96
N ALA A 6 18.60 -4.40 -20.36
CA ALA A 6 17.91 -5.40 -21.16
C ALA A 6 16.72 -6.05 -20.44
N ASP A 7 16.77 -6.13 -19.11
CA ASP A 7 15.75 -6.79 -18.29
C ASP A 7 14.79 -5.79 -17.61
N LEU A 8 15.06 -4.50 -17.75
CA LEU A 8 14.35 -3.44 -17.02
C LEU A 8 12.84 -3.47 -17.22
N PHE A 9 12.36 -3.65 -18.44
CA PHE A 9 10.92 -3.61 -18.74
C PHE A 9 10.20 -4.80 -18.09
N GLU A 10 10.70 -6.02 -18.26
CA GLU A 10 10.08 -7.22 -17.71
C GLU A 10 10.11 -7.25 -16.20
N GLU A 11 11.25 -6.90 -15.59
CA GLU A 11 11.40 -6.81 -14.14
C GLU A 11 10.48 -5.74 -13.53
N THR A 12 10.36 -4.60 -14.18
CA THR A 12 9.46 -3.53 -13.75
C THR A 12 8.00 -3.98 -13.83
N LEU A 13 7.63 -4.67 -14.89
CA LEU A 13 6.27 -5.20 -15.08
C LEU A 13 5.93 -6.24 -14.01
N SER A 14 6.87 -7.13 -13.70
CA SER A 14 6.73 -8.13 -12.63
C SER A 14 6.54 -7.46 -11.26
N PHE A 15 7.34 -6.45 -10.94
CA PHE A 15 7.22 -5.68 -9.71
C PHE A 15 5.87 -4.94 -9.63
N ALA A 16 5.44 -4.34 -10.74
CA ALA A 16 4.13 -3.67 -10.80
C ALA A 16 2.97 -4.65 -10.57
N ALA A 17 3.08 -5.88 -11.06
CA ALA A 17 2.10 -6.93 -10.81
C ALA A 17 2.02 -7.31 -9.33
N GLU A 18 3.15 -7.43 -8.63
CA GLU A 18 3.19 -7.66 -7.18
C GLU A 18 2.49 -6.53 -6.40
N VAL A 19 2.72 -5.29 -6.79
CA VAL A 19 2.05 -4.12 -6.19
C VAL A 19 0.54 -4.15 -6.48
N ALA A 20 0.15 -4.54 -7.68
CA ALA A 20 -1.25 -4.62 -8.09
C ALA A 20 -2.08 -5.69 -7.33
N GLU A 21 -1.42 -6.65 -6.70
CA GLU A 21 -2.07 -7.63 -5.82
C GLU A 21 -2.52 -7.03 -4.47
N ARG A 22 -2.07 -5.83 -4.14
CA ARG A 22 -2.43 -5.15 -2.90
C ARG A 22 -3.72 -4.36 -3.05
N SER A 23 -4.34 -4.02 -1.92
CA SER A 23 -5.55 -3.19 -1.93
C SER A 23 -5.31 -1.84 -2.61
N PRO A 24 -6.06 -1.50 -3.66
CA PRO A 24 -5.92 -0.20 -4.32
C PRO A 24 -6.29 0.97 -3.41
N LEU A 25 -7.21 0.78 -2.48
CA LEU A 25 -7.56 1.79 -1.47
C LEU A 25 -6.38 2.08 -0.55
N ILE A 26 -5.77 1.02 -0.01
CA ILE A 26 -4.64 1.15 0.93
C ILE A 26 -3.43 1.75 0.23
N LEU A 27 -3.12 1.34 -1.00
CA LEU A 27 -2.05 1.93 -1.80
C LEU A 27 -2.27 3.43 -2.06
N LYS A 28 -3.49 3.83 -2.36
CA LYS A 28 -3.86 5.23 -2.55
C LYS A 28 -3.63 6.05 -1.28
N ILE A 29 -4.10 5.55 -0.14
CA ILE A 29 -3.93 6.22 1.16
C ILE A 29 -2.46 6.31 1.52
N LEU A 30 -1.70 5.22 1.37
CA LEU A 30 -0.27 5.17 1.64
C LEU A 30 0.50 6.20 0.81
N LYS A 31 0.29 6.21 -0.49
CA LYS A 31 0.96 7.16 -1.39
C LYS A 31 0.65 8.61 -1.03
N ARG A 32 -0.61 8.91 -0.74
CA ARG A 32 -1.02 10.25 -0.30
C ARG A 32 -0.38 10.63 1.02
N THR A 33 -0.39 9.74 2.01
CA THR A 33 0.19 9.98 3.32
C THR A 33 1.69 10.32 3.23
N VAL A 34 2.43 9.57 2.44
CA VAL A 34 3.87 9.82 2.24
C VAL A 34 4.09 11.17 1.54
N ASN A 35 3.38 11.43 0.44
CA ASN A 35 3.54 12.67 -0.32
C ASN A 35 3.17 13.92 0.50
N ASP A 36 2.07 13.86 1.24
CA ASP A 36 1.66 14.96 2.11
C ASP A 36 2.66 15.16 3.26
N GLY A 37 3.13 14.07 3.85
CA GLY A 37 4.10 14.09 4.95
C GLY A 37 5.44 14.71 4.57
N MET A 38 5.86 14.57 3.33
CA MET A 38 7.11 15.20 2.82
C MET A 38 7.08 16.74 2.86
N ASN A 39 5.91 17.34 2.94
CA ASN A 39 5.70 18.78 3.00
C ASN A 39 5.35 19.28 4.40
N MET A 40 5.46 18.45 5.42
CA MET A 40 5.12 18.75 6.80
C MET A 40 6.35 18.68 7.70
N THR A 41 6.27 19.29 8.91
CA THR A 41 7.22 18.98 9.96
C THR A 41 7.08 17.49 10.33
N LEU A 42 8.14 16.90 10.89
CA LEU A 42 8.11 15.49 11.31
C LEU A 42 6.94 15.22 12.26
N GLN A 43 6.73 16.08 13.24
CA GLN A 43 5.64 15.90 14.21
C GLN A 43 4.26 15.95 13.56
N ALA A 44 4.04 16.89 12.65
CA ALA A 44 2.79 16.99 11.88
C ALA A 44 2.60 15.79 10.96
N ALA A 45 3.67 15.33 10.29
CA ALA A 45 3.64 14.16 9.43
C ALA A 45 3.26 12.88 10.19
N LEU A 46 3.80 12.68 11.38
CA LEU A 46 3.46 11.53 12.23
C LEU A 46 2.00 11.58 12.71
N SER A 47 1.48 12.76 13.04
CA SER A 47 0.06 12.93 13.39
C SER A 47 -0.84 12.66 12.20
N HIS A 48 -0.46 13.12 11.01
CA HIS A 48 -1.17 12.86 9.76
C HIS A 48 -1.19 11.37 9.41
N GLU A 49 -0.05 10.69 9.52
CA GLU A 49 0.06 9.25 9.31
C GLU A 49 -0.88 8.47 10.22
N LYS A 50 -0.92 8.85 11.50
CA LYS A 50 -1.80 8.23 12.49
C LYS A 50 -3.29 8.39 12.14
N ALA A 51 -3.68 9.57 11.67
CA ALA A 51 -5.04 9.83 11.21
C ALA A 51 -5.38 9.02 9.95
N MET A 52 -4.46 8.92 9.00
CA MET A 52 -4.66 8.13 7.78
C MET A 52 -4.71 6.63 8.08
N ALA A 53 -3.92 6.14 9.04
CA ALA A 53 -3.97 4.75 9.50
C ALA A 53 -5.34 4.36 10.05
N SER A 54 -6.02 5.28 10.75
CA SER A 54 -7.39 5.03 11.24
C SER A 54 -8.37 4.73 10.12
N LEU A 55 -8.25 5.42 9.00
CA LEU A 55 -9.09 5.17 7.81
C LEU A 55 -8.81 3.79 7.20
N VAL A 56 -7.56 3.35 7.24
CA VAL A 56 -7.18 2.02 6.73
C VAL A 56 -7.78 0.92 7.61
N PHE A 57 -7.73 1.07 8.93
CA PHE A 57 -8.28 0.06 9.85
C PHE A 57 -9.79 -0.14 9.70
N ASP A 58 -10.52 0.89 9.30
CA ASP A 58 -11.97 0.80 9.04
C ASP A 58 -12.31 0.23 7.66
N ALA A 59 -11.33 0.04 6.79
CA ALA A 59 -11.55 -0.46 5.44
C ALA A 59 -11.87 -1.97 5.43
N LEU A 60 -12.77 -2.37 4.54
CA LEU A 60 -13.09 -3.79 4.32
C LEU A 60 -11.86 -4.58 3.86
N ASP A 61 -11.04 -3.99 3.02
CA ASP A 61 -9.80 -4.61 2.55
C ASP A 61 -8.79 -4.86 3.68
N ALA A 62 -8.78 -4.04 4.73
CA ALA A 62 -7.94 -4.28 5.90
C ALA A 62 -8.39 -5.53 6.66
N HIS A 63 -9.69 -5.69 6.84
CA HIS A 63 -10.27 -6.89 7.46
C HIS A 63 -9.98 -8.13 6.62
N GLU A 64 -10.22 -8.05 5.32
CA GLU A 64 -9.90 -9.13 4.38
C GLU A 64 -8.42 -9.53 4.45
N GLY A 65 -7.52 -8.55 4.49
CA GLY A 65 -6.08 -8.80 4.59
C GLY A 65 -5.70 -9.53 5.87
N CYS A 66 -6.29 -9.17 7.01
CA CYS A 66 -6.08 -9.83 8.28
C CYS A 66 -6.64 -11.26 8.28
N GLU A 67 -7.85 -11.46 7.78
CA GLU A 67 -8.48 -12.78 7.69
C GLU A 67 -7.70 -13.71 6.78
N ALA A 68 -7.33 -13.23 5.59
CA ALA A 68 -6.53 -13.99 4.63
C ALA A 68 -5.18 -14.42 5.22
N PHE A 69 -4.53 -13.52 5.98
CA PHE A 69 -3.28 -13.84 6.67
C PHE A 69 -3.46 -14.95 7.70
N LEU A 70 -4.50 -14.88 8.53
CA LEU A 70 -4.78 -15.90 9.56
C LEU A 70 -5.15 -17.25 8.94
N GLU A 71 -5.91 -17.23 7.85
CA GLU A 71 -6.34 -18.43 7.13
C GLU A 71 -5.28 -18.97 6.17
N LYS A 72 -4.15 -18.28 6.02
CA LYS A 72 -3.05 -18.64 5.11
C LYS A 72 -3.50 -18.79 3.65
N ARG A 73 -4.38 -17.90 3.20
CA ARG A 73 -4.87 -17.82 1.84
C ARG A 73 -4.52 -16.47 1.21
N GLN A 74 -4.67 -16.38 -0.09
CA GLN A 74 -4.53 -15.12 -0.79
C GLN A 74 -5.72 -14.21 -0.48
N ALA A 75 -5.45 -12.92 -0.22
CA ALA A 75 -6.49 -11.94 -0.01
C ALA A 75 -7.20 -11.56 -1.31
N ASN A 76 -8.49 -11.31 -1.23
CA ASN A 76 -9.29 -10.81 -2.34
C ASN A 76 -9.73 -9.37 -2.07
N PHE A 77 -8.88 -8.43 -2.45
CA PHE A 77 -9.13 -7.01 -2.22
C PHE A 77 -10.13 -6.43 -3.24
N THR A 78 -11.08 -5.64 -2.74
CA THR A 78 -12.14 -5.03 -3.55
C THR A 78 -11.98 -3.51 -3.71
N GLY A 79 -11.00 -2.91 -3.03
CA GLY A 79 -10.77 -1.46 -3.07
C GLY A 79 -11.71 -0.66 -2.15
N LYS A 80 -12.22 -1.28 -1.12
CA LYS A 80 -13.17 -0.66 -0.19
C LYS A 80 -12.72 -0.71 1.25
#